data_2a236629c85647a79d3692891c7af232
#
_entry.id   2a236629c85647a79d3692891c7af232
#
_cell.length_a   1.000
_cell.length_b   1.000
_cell.length_c   1.000
_cell.angle_alpha   90.00
_cell.angle_beta   90.00
_cell.angle_gamma   90.00
#
_symmetry.space_group_name_H-M   'P 1'
#
loop_
_entity.id
_entity.type
_entity.pdbx_description
1 polymer ?
#
loop_
_entity_poly.entity_id
_entity_poly.type
_entity_poly.pdbx_seq_one_letter_code
_entity_poly.pdbx_strand_id
1 'polypeptide(L)'
;LDFDRTDTGKICLTDEQTGVPVTENLIFRAARCLQEDTGCGLGANIHLHKRLPMGGGLGGGSSNAATTLVGLNALWETALSKQQLMTIGEKLGADIPLFIFGQSAWAEGIGEQLTAIELPPVWYLIVVPDAHVSTGKIFAHQGLTRNTHPIKIRAFLERGGSNDCQAVVESLYPQVKEARLWLAQF
;
A
#
# COMPACT_ATOMS: atom_id res chain seq x y z
N LEU A 1 1.98 14.39 3.54
CA LEU A 1 3.45 14.43 3.50
C LEU A 1 3.88 15.78 2.99
N ASP A 2 4.86 16.40 3.66
CA ASP A 2 5.55 17.59 3.19
C ASP A 2 6.98 17.21 2.86
N PHE A 3 7.55 17.85 1.84
CA PHE A 3 8.91 17.56 1.35
C PHE A 3 9.67 18.87 1.14
N ASP A 4 10.84 18.96 1.78
CA ASP A 4 11.80 20.04 1.56
C ASP A 4 13.10 19.45 1.03
N ARG A 5 13.53 19.90 -0.15
CA ARG A 5 14.81 19.49 -0.75
C ARG A 5 15.99 20.03 0.05
N THR A 6 17.02 19.20 0.20
CA THR A 6 18.32 19.60 0.76
C THR A 6 19.47 19.17 -0.14
N ASP A 7 20.58 19.89 -0.07
CA ASP A 7 21.79 19.59 -0.87
C ASP A 7 22.78 18.69 -0.10
N THR A 8 22.38 18.17 1.06
CA THR A 8 23.28 17.38 1.93
C THR A 8 23.30 15.89 1.62
N GLY A 9 22.50 15.41 0.70
CA GLY A 9 22.30 13.98 0.41
C GLY A 9 21.62 13.19 1.55
N LYS A 10 21.31 13.85 2.68
CA LYS A 10 20.66 13.21 3.84
C LYS A 10 19.16 13.20 3.68
N ILE A 11 18.54 12.08 4.08
CA ILE A 11 17.10 11.95 4.22
C ILE A 11 16.78 12.01 5.70
N CYS A 12 15.97 13.00 6.09
CA CYS A 12 15.44 13.16 7.44
C CYS A 12 13.92 12.93 7.39
N LEU A 13 13.43 12.00 8.18
CA LEU A 13 11.99 11.74 8.35
C LEU A 13 11.56 12.14 9.75
N THR A 14 10.60 13.04 9.84
CA THR A 14 9.89 13.38 11.07
C THR A 14 8.57 12.61 11.10
N ASP A 15 8.47 11.66 12.02
CA ASP A 15 7.31 10.81 12.23
C ASP A 15 7.06 10.65 13.73
N GLU A 16 6.19 11.47 14.27
CA GLU A 16 5.88 11.50 15.71
C GLU A 16 4.77 10.51 16.11
N GLN A 17 4.13 9.85 15.15
CA GLN A 17 2.86 9.15 15.37
C GLN A 17 2.92 7.64 15.19
N THR A 18 3.84 7.13 14.38
CA THR A 18 3.81 5.71 14.00
C THR A 18 4.60 4.81 14.95
N GLY A 19 5.62 5.33 15.61
CA GLY A 19 6.54 4.55 16.44
C GLY A 19 7.39 3.54 15.65
N VAL A 20 7.34 3.59 14.31
CA VAL A 20 8.15 2.73 13.45
C VAL A 20 9.59 3.27 13.39
N PRO A 21 10.61 2.43 13.59
CA PRO A 21 11.99 2.86 13.39
C PRO A 21 12.19 3.49 12.01
N VAL A 22 12.89 4.62 11.94
CA VAL A 22 13.06 5.39 10.68
C VAL A 22 13.55 4.50 9.53
N THR A 23 14.51 3.63 9.79
CA THR A 23 15.07 2.72 8.78
C THR A 23 14.10 1.66 8.26
N GLU A 24 13.04 1.37 9.01
CA GLU A 24 11.98 0.41 8.64
C GLU A 24 10.79 1.13 8.00
N ASN A 25 10.70 2.44 8.17
CA ASN A 25 9.60 3.23 7.60
C ASN A 25 9.68 3.26 6.08
N LEU A 26 8.59 2.89 5.41
CA LEU A 26 8.52 2.81 3.95
C LEU A 26 8.79 4.15 3.26
N ILE A 27 8.49 5.28 3.89
CA ILE A 27 8.82 6.63 3.38
C ILE A 27 10.34 6.78 3.25
N PHE A 28 11.06 6.51 4.35
CA PHE A 28 12.52 6.59 4.36
C PHE A 28 13.15 5.63 3.36
N ARG A 29 12.67 4.39 3.33
CA ARG A 29 13.15 3.36 2.40
C ARG A 29 12.90 3.74 0.94
N ALA A 30 11.74 4.31 0.63
CA ALA A 30 11.39 4.79 -0.70
C ALA A 30 12.34 5.92 -1.17
N ALA A 31 12.59 6.90 -0.31
CA ALA A 31 13.53 7.97 -0.61
C ALA A 31 14.96 7.44 -0.85
N ARG A 32 15.43 6.48 -0.02
CA ARG A 32 16.73 5.84 -0.17
C ARG A 32 16.84 5.05 -1.47
N CYS A 33 15.83 4.22 -1.79
CA CYS A 33 15.81 3.47 -3.05
C CYS A 33 15.87 4.39 -4.27
N LEU A 34 15.14 5.51 -4.25
CA LEU A 34 15.18 6.47 -5.34
C LEU A 34 16.58 7.11 -5.48
N GLN A 35 17.24 7.49 -4.38
CA GLN A 35 18.62 8.00 -4.42
C GLN A 35 19.58 6.96 -5.03
N GLU A 36 19.50 5.72 -4.58
CA GLU A 36 20.38 4.64 -5.00
C GLU A 36 20.18 4.28 -6.48
N ASP A 37 18.93 4.16 -6.93
CA ASP A 37 18.61 3.80 -8.32
C ASP A 37 18.96 4.93 -9.32
N THR A 38 18.97 6.20 -8.86
CA THR A 38 19.26 7.35 -9.73
C THR A 38 20.67 7.92 -9.57
N GLY A 39 21.38 7.53 -8.51
CA GLY A 39 22.65 8.19 -8.14
C GLY A 39 22.49 9.63 -7.68
N CYS A 40 21.25 10.06 -7.32
CA CYS A 40 20.97 11.43 -6.92
C CYS A 40 21.65 11.78 -5.59
N GLY A 41 22.46 12.85 -5.60
CA GLY A 41 23.16 13.35 -4.40
C GLY A 41 22.35 14.31 -3.54
N LEU A 42 21.10 14.60 -3.89
CA LEU A 42 20.22 15.48 -3.13
C LEU A 42 19.58 14.72 -1.96
N GLY A 43 19.26 15.45 -0.89
CA GLY A 43 18.51 14.95 0.25
C GLY A 43 17.11 15.55 0.37
N ALA A 44 16.39 15.15 1.41
CA ALA A 44 15.10 15.73 1.74
C ALA A 44 14.81 15.68 3.24
N ASN A 45 14.11 16.71 3.73
CA ASN A 45 13.37 16.65 4.97
C ASN A 45 11.92 16.26 4.64
N ILE A 46 11.45 15.20 5.23
CA ILE A 46 10.11 14.65 4.99
C ILE A 46 9.34 14.68 6.29
N HIS A 47 8.15 15.28 6.28
CA HIS A 47 7.28 15.33 7.44
C HIS A 47 6.00 14.53 7.19
N LEU A 48 5.72 13.55 8.05
CA LEU A 48 4.54 12.68 7.97
C LEU A 48 3.42 13.19 8.89
N HIS A 49 2.31 13.62 8.28
CA HIS A 49 1.03 13.84 8.97
C HIS A 49 0.15 12.59 8.86
N LYS A 50 0.27 11.67 9.79
CA LYS A 50 -0.48 10.41 9.77
C LYS A 50 -1.96 10.65 10.09
N ARG A 51 -2.85 10.29 9.17
CA ARG A 51 -4.31 10.41 9.33
C ARG A 51 -5.02 9.06 9.36
N LEU A 52 -4.57 8.11 8.56
CA LEU A 52 -5.17 6.78 8.51
C LEU A 52 -4.66 5.90 9.65
N PRO A 53 -5.50 5.04 10.25
CA PRO A 53 -5.08 4.12 11.28
C PRO A 53 -4.01 3.16 10.74
N MET A 54 -3.08 2.78 11.62
CA MET A 54 -2.08 1.77 11.31
C MET A 54 -2.67 0.36 11.41
N GLY A 55 -2.24 -0.54 10.53
CA GLY A 55 -2.67 -1.95 10.56
C GLY A 55 -4.12 -2.19 10.10
N GLY A 56 -4.82 -1.16 9.63
CA GLY A 56 -6.22 -1.26 9.18
C GLY A 56 -6.42 -1.81 7.76
N GLY A 57 -5.37 -2.29 7.09
CA GLY A 57 -5.48 -2.81 5.71
C GLY A 57 -5.78 -1.76 4.63
N LEU A 58 -5.68 -0.48 4.96
CA LEU A 58 -6.03 0.63 4.05
C LEU A 58 -4.87 1.06 3.12
N GLY A 59 -3.77 0.34 3.08
CA GLY A 59 -2.63 0.64 2.22
C GLY A 59 -1.89 1.95 2.53
N GLY A 60 -2.13 2.58 3.70
CA GLY A 60 -1.60 3.90 4.02
C GLY A 60 -0.07 4.00 3.99
N GLY A 61 0.66 2.95 4.40
CA GLY A 61 2.12 2.88 4.30
C GLY A 61 2.59 2.83 2.85
N SER A 62 1.94 2.00 2.03
CA SER A 62 2.25 1.86 0.60
C SER A 62 1.93 3.13 -0.18
N SER A 63 0.81 3.79 0.14
CA SER A 63 0.44 5.09 -0.42
C SER A 63 1.48 6.18 -0.10
N ASN A 64 1.95 6.22 1.16
CA ASN A 64 3.00 7.16 1.56
C ASN A 64 4.32 6.91 0.81
N ALA A 65 4.73 5.66 0.66
CA ALA A 65 5.92 5.29 -0.11
C ALA A 65 5.81 5.69 -1.59
N ALA A 66 4.66 5.41 -2.21
CA ALA A 66 4.36 5.82 -3.57
C ALA A 66 4.42 7.35 -3.73
N THR A 67 3.77 8.09 -2.82
CA THR A 67 3.82 9.56 -2.80
C THR A 67 5.26 10.04 -2.64
N THR A 68 6.07 9.39 -1.82
CA THR A 68 7.48 9.75 -1.65
C THR A 68 8.28 9.55 -2.94
N LEU A 69 8.10 8.42 -3.62
CA LEU A 69 8.77 8.17 -4.91
C LEU A 69 8.39 9.22 -5.96
N VAL A 70 7.09 9.49 -6.11
CA VAL A 70 6.59 10.47 -7.09
C VAL A 70 7.01 11.89 -6.73
N GLY A 71 6.86 12.28 -5.46
CA GLY A 71 7.18 13.63 -4.99
C GLY A 71 8.67 13.94 -5.09
N LEU A 72 9.53 13.00 -4.65
CA LEU A 72 10.97 13.19 -4.72
C LEU A 72 11.51 13.07 -6.14
N ASN A 73 10.93 12.25 -7.03
CA ASN A 73 11.27 12.23 -8.44
C ASN A 73 11.08 13.61 -9.08
N ALA A 74 9.98 14.31 -8.74
CA ALA A 74 9.74 15.67 -9.20
C ALA A 74 10.67 16.69 -8.52
N LEU A 75 10.82 16.61 -7.20
CA LEU A 75 11.60 17.56 -6.39
C LEU A 75 13.11 17.51 -6.69
N TRP A 76 13.63 16.32 -6.95
CA TRP A 76 15.04 16.08 -7.30
C TRP A 76 15.30 16.11 -8.81
N GLU A 77 14.24 16.29 -9.62
CA GLU A 77 14.32 16.35 -11.08
C GLU A 77 15.00 15.10 -11.69
N THR A 78 14.76 13.93 -11.10
CA THR A 78 15.38 12.67 -11.55
C THR A 78 14.78 12.13 -12.85
N ALA A 79 13.67 12.70 -13.30
CA ALA A 79 13.01 12.44 -14.59
C ALA A 79 12.65 10.97 -14.88
N LEU A 80 12.45 10.15 -13.83
CA LEU A 80 12.00 8.78 -14.01
C LEU A 80 10.57 8.75 -14.51
N SER A 81 10.29 7.85 -15.44
CA SER A 81 8.94 7.55 -15.90
C SER A 81 8.11 6.87 -14.80
N LYS A 82 6.78 6.93 -14.93
CA LYS A 82 5.86 6.22 -14.04
C LYS A 82 6.21 4.72 -13.92
N GLN A 83 6.55 4.08 -15.04
CA GLN A 83 6.91 2.66 -15.05
C GLN A 83 8.18 2.37 -14.25
N GLN A 84 9.20 3.21 -14.36
CA GLN A 84 10.44 3.06 -13.59
C GLN A 84 10.17 3.26 -12.09
N LEU A 85 9.34 4.23 -11.71
CA LEU A 85 8.92 4.41 -10.31
C LEU A 85 8.13 3.21 -9.78
N MET A 86 7.26 2.60 -10.59
CA MET A 86 6.54 1.38 -10.22
C MET A 86 7.51 0.21 -9.97
N THR A 87 8.53 0.05 -10.82
CA THR A 87 9.58 -0.97 -10.64
C THR A 87 10.39 -0.76 -9.34
N ILE A 88 10.67 0.49 -8.97
CA ILE A 88 11.29 0.80 -7.67
C ILE A 88 10.30 0.46 -6.53
N GLY A 89 9.04 0.86 -6.69
CA GLY A 89 7.99 0.61 -5.71
C GLY A 89 7.78 -0.87 -5.41
N GLU A 90 7.82 -1.73 -6.42
CA GLU A 90 7.69 -3.18 -6.30
C GLU A 90 8.75 -3.80 -5.35
N LYS A 91 9.99 -3.31 -5.38
CA LYS A 91 11.06 -3.74 -4.46
C LYS A 91 10.73 -3.46 -2.99
N LEU A 92 9.85 -2.50 -2.72
CA LEU A 92 9.48 -2.05 -1.38
C LEU A 92 8.19 -2.70 -0.87
N GLY A 93 7.26 -3.02 -1.77
CA GLY A 93 6.01 -3.68 -1.43
C GLY A 93 5.05 -3.81 -2.62
N ALA A 94 4.31 -4.92 -2.66
CA ALA A 94 3.44 -5.29 -3.77
C ALA A 94 2.32 -4.27 -4.07
N ASP A 95 1.84 -3.53 -3.06
CA ASP A 95 0.77 -2.55 -3.23
C ASP A 95 1.27 -1.18 -3.75
N ILE A 96 2.57 -0.90 -3.65
CA ILE A 96 3.13 0.43 -3.98
C ILE A 96 2.95 0.79 -5.46
N PRO A 97 3.15 -0.16 -6.42
CA PRO A 97 2.89 0.10 -7.83
C PRO A 97 1.48 0.61 -8.11
N LEU A 98 0.46 0.06 -7.44
CA LEU A 98 -0.93 0.50 -7.60
C LEU A 98 -1.11 1.98 -7.23
N PHE A 99 -0.51 2.43 -6.14
CA PHE A 99 -0.59 3.83 -5.71
C PHE A 99 0.17 4.77 -6.65
N ILE A 100 1.29 4.32 -7.24
CA ILE A 100 1.99 5.08 -8.29
C ILE A 100 1.17 5.09 -9.59
N PHE A 101 0.50 3.98 -9.93
CA PHE A 101 -0.38 3.88 -11.08
C PHE A 101 -1.53 4.89 -10.99
N GLY A 102 -2.08 5.13 -9.80
CA GLY A 102 -2.93 6.28 -9.48
C GLY A 102 -4.35 6.22 -10.06
N GLN A 103 -4.83 5.04 -10.41
CA GLN A 103 -6.20 4.81 -10.86
C GLN A 103 -6.66 3.40 -10.49
N SER A 104 -7.98 3.15 -10.52
CA SER A 104 -8.51 1.81 -10.28
C SER A 104 -7.96 0.82 -11.29
N ALA A 105 -7.53 -0.34 -10.81
CA ALA A 105 -6.89 -1.34 -11.64
C ALA A 105 -7.32 -2.75 -11.25
N TRP A 106 -7.36 -3.62 -12.24
CA TRP A 106 -7.32 -5.05 -12.05
C TRP A 106 -5.86 -5.47 -11.88
N ALA A 107 -5.56 -6.12 -10.77
CA ALA A 107 -4.21 -6.55 -10.43
C ALA A 107 -4.07 -8.06 -10.57
N GLU A 108 -3.02 -8.51 -11.23
CA GLU A 108 -2.64 -9.91 -11.40
C GLU A 108 -1.20 -10.13 -10.92
N GLY A 109 -0.75 -11.39 -10.91
CA GLY A 109 0.56 -11.73 -10.34
C GLY A 109 0.54 -11.64 -8.82
N ILE A 110 1.53 -10.98 -8.23
CA ILE A 110 1.57 -10.62 -6.81
C ILE A 110 0.93 -9.24 -6.55
N GLY A 111 0.33 -8.60 -7.58
CA GLY A 111 -0.27 -7.27 -7.55
C GLY A 111 0.41 -6.23 -8.43
N GLU A 112 1.46 -6.63 -9.17
CA GLU A 112 2.29 -5.75 -9.99
C GLU A 112 1.77 -5.59 -11.44
N GLN A 113 1.00 -6.56 -11.94
CA GLN A 113 0.44 -6.51 -13.29
C GLN A 113 -0.89 -5.77 -13.25
N LEU A 114 -0.86 -4.50 -13.58
CA LEU A 114 -1.99 -3.60 -13.43
C LEU A 114 -2.64 -3.29 -14.78
N THR A 115 -3.94 -3.57 -14.89
CA THR A 115 -4.77 -3.15 -16.01
C THR A 115 -5.80 -2.15 -15.51
N ALA A 116 -5.82 -0.94 -16.10
CA ALA A 116 -6.77 0.09 -15.72
C ALA A 116 -8.21 -0.40 -15.93
N ILE A 117 -9.08 -0.11 -14.96
CA ILE A 117 -10.51 -0.39 -15.04
C ILE A 117 -11.30 0.86 -14.63
N GLU A 118 -12.43 1.07 -15.29
CA GLU A 118 -13.37 2.09 -14.87
C GLU A 118 -14.39 1.45 -13.92
N LEU A 119 -14.50 2.02 -12.72
CA LEU A 119 -15.51 1.65 -11.74
C LEU A 119 -16.50 2.80 -11.57
N PRO A 120 -17.79 2.52 -11.39
CA PRO A 120 -18.74 3.55 -11.07
C PRO A 120 -18.36 4.20 -9.73
N PRO A 121 -18.61 5.52 -9.55
CA PRO A 121 -18.42 6.17 -8.27
C PRO A 121 -19.40 5.59 -7.24
N VAL A 122 -18.88 5.09 -6.13
CA VAL A 122 -19.67 4.52 -5.04
C VAL A 122 -19.20 5.08 -3.70
N TRP A 123 -20.09 5.06 -2.71
CA TRP A 123 -19.75 5.36 -1.34
C TRP A 123 -19.31 4.08 -0.62
N TYR A 124 -18.27 4.17 0.19
CA TYR A 124 -17.78 3.08 1.03
C TYR A 124 -17.98 3.42 2.50
N LEU A 125 -18.59 2.50 3.24
CA LEU A 125 -18.53 2.50 4.70
C LEU A 125 -17.36 1.63 5.12
N ILE A 126 -16.39 2.20 5.82
CA ILE A 126 -15.21 1.50 6.31
C ILE A 126 -15.35 1.33 7.81
N VAL A 127 -15.31 0.07 8.28
CA VAL A 127 -15.28 -0.27 9.70
C VAL A 127 -13.92 -0.88 10.02
N VAL A 128 -13.22 -0.29 10.98
CA VAL A 128 -11.91 -0.75 11.44
C VAL A 128 -12.08 -1.27 12.88
N PRO A 129 -12.19 -2.59 13.09
CA PRO A 129 -12.27 -3.16 14.43
C PRO A 129 -10.94 -3.01 15.17
N ASP A 130 -10.97 -3.02 16.49
CA ASP A 130 -9.76 -2.98 17.32
C ASP A 130 -9.07 -4.35 17.29
N ALA A 131 -8.41 -4.63 16.17
CA ALA A 131 -7.67 -5.86 15.94
C ALA A 131 -6.46 -5.60 15.02
N HIS A 132 -5.27 -5.93 15.49
CA HIS A 132 -4.05 -5.84 14.67
C HIS A 132 -3.82 -7.17 13.94
N VAL A 133 -4.16 -7.21 12.65
CA VAL A 133 -4.01 -8.41 11.80
C VAL A 133 -2.64 -8.42 11.13
N SER A 134 -1.79 -9.37 11.52
CA SER A 134 -0.49 -9.57 10.88
C SER A 134 -0.65 -10.29 9.54
N THR A 135 -0.43 -9.61 8.43
CA THR A 135 -0.49 -10.15 7.07
C THR A 135 0.43 -11.37 6.90
N GLY A 136 1.64 -11.30 7.45
CA GLY A 136 2.60 -12.43 7.40
C GLY A 136 2.07 -13.68 8.10
N LYS A 137 1.39 -13.55 9.26
CA LYS A 137 0.76 -14.68 9.96
C LYS A 137 -0.37 -15.28 9.14
N ILE A 138 -1.18 -14.44 8.48
CA ILE A 138 -2.29 -14.93 7.63
C ILE A 138 -1.73 -15.71 6.44
N PHE A 139 -0.77 -15.15 5.72
CA PHE A 139 -0.17 -15.83 4.57
C PHE A 139 0.60 -17.10 4.95
N ALA A 140 1.16 -17.20 6.15
CA ALA A 140 1.81 -18.42 6.65
C ALA A 140 0.82 -19.47 7.19
N HIS A 141 -0.45 -19.13 7.35
CA HIS A 141 -1.43 -20.02 7.98
C HIS A 141 -1.76 -21.23 7.11
N GLN A 142 -1.77 -22.44 7.69
CA GLN A 142 -2.04 -23.69 6.97
C GLN A 142 -3.45 -23.78 6.38
N GLY A 143 -4.42 -23.16 7.02
CA GLY A 143 -5.81 -23.10 6.57
C GLY A 143 -6.08 -22.09 5.46
N LEU A 144 -5.06 -21.36 4.96
CA LEU A 144 -5.26 -20.43 3.87
C LEU A 144 -5.46 -21.16 2.54
N THR A 145 -6.56 -20.87 1.85
CA THR A 145 -6.81 -21.35 0.49
C THR A 145 -5.83 -20.69 -0.48
N ARG A 146 -5.09 -21.51 -1.27
CA ARG A 146 -4.06 -21.02 -2.20
C ARG A 146 -4.29 -21.44 -3.65
N ASN A 147 -5.37 -22.17 -3.90
CA ASN A 147 -5.69 -22.76 -5.21
C ASN A 147 -7.05 -22.32 -5.72
N THR A 148 -7.55 -21.17 -5.26
CA THR A 148 -8.77 -20.56 -5.79
C THR A 148 -8.58 -20.26 -7.27
N HIS A 149 -9.53 -20.69 -8.09
CA HIS A 149 -9.46 -20.46 -9.54
C HIS A 149 -9.53 -18.95 -9.84
N PRO A 150 -8.64 -18.43 -10.70
CA PRO A 150 -8.72 -17.05 -11.14
C PRO A 150 -10.07 -16.74 -11.77
N ILE A 151 -10.64 -15.59 -11.45
CA ILE A 151 -11.86 -15.09 -12.05
C ILE A 151 -11.53 -14.01 -13.09
N LYS A 152 -12.35 -13.91 -14.13
CA LYS A 152 -12.20 -12.83 -15.12
C LYS A 152 -12.82 -11.54 -14.60
N ILE A 153 -12.23 -10.39 -14.98
CA ILE A 153 -12.70 -9.04 -14.61
C ILE A 153 -14.22 -8.91 -14.79
N ARG A 154 -14.77 -9.35 -15.94
CA ARG A 154 -16.20 -9.26 -16.21
C ARG A 154 -17.04 -10.03 -15.18
N ALA A 155 -16.63 -11.25 -14.84
CA ALA A 155 -17.34 -12.05 -13.84
C ALA A 155 -17.27 -11.43 -12.45
N PHE A 156 -16.14 -10.80 -12.09
CA PHE A 156 -15.99 -10.05 -10.85
C PHE A 156 -16.93 -8.84 -10.79
N LEU A 157 -17.02 -8.06 -11.86
CA LEU A 157 -17.90 -6.88 -11.92
C LEU A 157 -19.39 -7.25 -11.86
N GLU A 158 -19.76 -8.43 -12.35
CA GLU A 158 -21.16 -8.92 -12.33
C GLU A 158 -21.56 -9.56 -10.99
N ARG A 159 -20.66 -10.26 -10.32
CA ARG A 159 -20.99 -11.15 -9.19
C ARG A 159 -20.16 -10.88 -7.92
N GLY A 160 -19.19 -9.99 -7.99
CA GLY A 160 -18.20 -9.80 -6.94
C GLY A 160 -17.16 -10.91 -6.89
N GLY A 161 -16.36 -10.88 -5.85
CA GLY A 161 -15.31 -11.87 -5.56
C GLY A 161 -15.33 -12.31 -4.10
N SER A 162 -14.41 -13.22 -3.75
CA SER A 162 -14.15 -13.65 -2.39
C SER A 162 -12.74 -13.26 -1.96
N ASN A 163 -12.54 -13.14 -0.66
CA ASN A 163 -11.23 -12.94 -0.07
C ASN A 163 -10.78 -14.24 0.60
N ASP A 164 -9.78 -14.90 0.03
CA ASP A 164 -9.26 -16.18 0.55
C ASP A 164 -8.69 -16.04 1.98
N CYS A 165 -8.26 -14.85 2.38
CA CYS A 165 -7.80 -14.58 3.73
C CYS A 165 -8.96 -14.52 4.75
N GLN A 166 -10.21 -14.29 4.33
CA GLN A 166 -11.32 -13.99 5.21
C GLN A 166 -11.54 -15.08 6.28
N ALA A 167 -11.64 -16.33 5.87
CA ALA A 167 -11.92 -17.43 6.79
C ALA A 167 -10.84 -17.56 7.89
N VAL A 168 -9.57 -17.42 7.50
CA VAL A 168 -8.44 -17.46 8.44
C VAL A 168 -8.45 -16.26 9.36
N VAL A 169 -8.67 -15.06 8.83
CA VAL A 169 -8.72 -13.83 9.65
C VAL A 169 -9.86 -13.92 10.66
N GLU A 170 -11.07 -14.31 10.24
CA GLU A 170 -12.22 -14.42 11.12
C GLU A 170 -12.05 -15.49 12.21
N SER A 171 -11.28 -16.55 11.95
CA SER A 171 -10.98 -17.57 12.96
C SER A 171 -9.99 -17.09 14.03
N LEU A 172 -9.03 -16.25 13.63
CA LEU A 172 -7.98 -15.73 14.53
C LEU A 172 -8.38 -14.42 15.23
N TYR A 173 -9.27 -13.65 14.61
CA TYR A 173 -9.67 -12.31 15.06
C TYR A 173 -11.20 -12.18 15.06
N PRO A 174 -11.89 -12.63 16.13
CA PRO A 174 -13.36 -12.59 16.21
C PRO A 174 -13.96 -11.21 15.98
N GLN A 175 -13.26 -10.15 16.38
CA GLN A 175 -13.71 -8.75 16.19
C GLN A 175 -13.91 -8.41 14.71
N VAL A 176 -13.07 -8.97 13.82
CA VAL A 176 -13.22 -8.78 12.37
C VAL A 176 -14.48 -9.47 11.86
N LYS A 177 -14.74 -10.69 12.36
CA LYS A 177 -15.97 -11.44 12.05
C LYS A 177 -17.23 -10.68 12.50
N GLU A 178 -17.22 -10.17 13.71
CA GLU A 178 -18.34 -9.39 14.28
C GLU A 178 -18.62 -8.14 13.44
N ALA A 179 -17.58 -7.39 13.10
CA ALA A 179 -17.69 -6.19 12.24
C ALA A 179 -18.28 -6.52 10.86
N ARG A 180 -17.82 -7.61 10.24
CA ARG A 180 -18.38 -8.06 8.95
C ARG A 180 -19.84 -8.50 9.06
N LEU A 181 -20.19 -9.25 10.09
CA LEU A 181 -21.58 -9.70 10.32
C LEU A 181 -22.49 -8.50 10.58
N TRP A 182 -22.00 -7.48 11.28
CA TRP A 182 -22.74 -6.25 11.49
C TRP A 182 -22.98 -5.51 10.16
N LEU A 183 -21.93 -5.36 9.32
CA LEU A 183 -22.05 -4.74 7.99
C LEU A 183 -23.01 -5.49 7.06
N ALA A 184 -23.10 -6.82 7.19
CA ALA A 184 -23.98 -7.65 6.35
C ALA A 184 -25.49 -7.50 6.66
N GLN A 185 -25.86 -6.69 7.67
CA GLN A 185 -27.25 -6.38 8.00
C GLN A 185 -27.82 -5.22 7.17
N PHE A 186 -26.98 -4.52 6.43
CA PHE A 186 -27.31 -3.38 5.57
C PHE A 186 -27.09 -3.71 4.09
#